data_22dde04000c1fe7b86589212e0ce7e2d
#
_entry.id   22dde04000c1fe7b86589212e0ce7e2d
#
_cell.length_a   1.000
_cell.length_b   1.000
_cell.length_c   1.000
_cell.angle_alpha   90.00
_cell.angle_beta   90.00
_cell.angle_gamma   90.00
#
_symmetry.space_group_name_H-M   'P 1'
#
loop_
_entity.id
_entity.type
_entity.pdbx_description
1 polymer ?
#
loop_
_entity_poly.entity_id
_entity_poly.type
_entity_poly.pdbx_seq_one_letter_code
_entity_poly.pdbx_strand_id
1 'polypeptide(L)'
;YRRQRQMCIRDSYNSMQEIKRPEQALKLFIRFVLAKAAVTWGLDLMMAMFTIVQGIISKIMASSGIGGRSGIYLPGEMIKTIEDCGFWESIPLWAVTLIGSLLIWVLSFILILTVYGRMFKLFMYAAIAPIPLSSFAGEETGNIGKSFLKSFAGVCLEGAIIVLACVIYSLFASAPPSVSTGASAITQVWTYVGEIVFNMLVLVGTVKLSDQVVSKMLGI
;
A
#
# COMPACT_ATOMS: atom_id res chain seq x y z
N TYR A 1 -27.06 0.45 41.33
CA TYR A 1 -25.92 1.38 41.56
C TYR A 1 -25.08 0.95 42.78
N ARG A 2 -25.63 0.52 43.88
CA ARG A 2 -24.86 0.04 45.06
C ARG A 2 -24.16 -1.30 44.84
N ARG A 3 -24.77 -2.27 44.12
CA ARG A 3 -24.15 -3.57 43.82
C ARG A 3 -22.95 -3.47 42.88
N GLN A 4 -22.99 -2.58 41.89
CA GLN A 4 -21.85 -2.38 41.00
C GLN A 4 -20.63 -1.77 41.71
N ARG A 5 -20.84 -0.81 42.64
CA ARG A 5 -19.74 -0.26 43.44
C ARG A 5 -19.09 -1.29 44.36
N GLN A 6 -19.90 -2.17 44.94
CA GLN A 6 -19.37 -3.25 45.80
C GLN A 6 -18.59 -4.31 45.00
N MET A 7 -18.98 -4.61 43.75
CA MET A 7 -18.18 -5.44 42.83
C MET A 7 -16.84 -4.83 42.50
N CYS A 8 -16.80 -3.57 42.08
CA CYS A 8 -15.55 -2.88 41.75
C CYS A 8 -14.59 -2.78 42.95
N ILE A 9 -15.10 -2.51 44.14
CA ILE A 9 -14.26 -2.45 45.37
C ILE A 9 -13.75 -3.84 45.74
N ARG A 10 -14.56 -4.89 45.59
CA ARG A 10 -14.17 -6.27 45.85
C ARG A 10 -13.14 -6.80 44.87
N ASP A 11 -13.25 -6.45 43.58
CA ASP A 11 -12.26 -6.76 42.54
C ASP A 11 -10.92 -6.03 42.79
N SER A 12 -10.98 -4.76 43.17
CA SER A 12 -9.76 -4.01 43.53
C SER A 12 -9.11 -4.57 44.80
N TYR A 13 -9.90 -5.05 45.76
CA TYR A 13 -9.37 -5.66 47.00
C TYR A 13 -8.77 -7.05 46.75
N ASN A 14 -9.39 -7.85 45.91
CA ASN A 14 -8.86 -9.15 45.47
C ASN A 14 -7.58 -8.99 44.67
N SER A 15 -7.53 -8.01 43.77
CA SER A 15 -6.32 -7.66 43.00
C SER A 15 -5.17 -7.21 43.92
N MET A 16 -5.45 -6.46 45.00
CA MET A 16 -4.43 -6.10 45.99
C MET A 16 -4.00 -7.27 46.89
N GLN A 17 -4.88 -8.25 47.17
CA GLN A 17 -4.50 -9.46 47.92
C GLN A 17 -3.68 -10.45 47.06
N GLU A 18 -3.90 -10.47 45.75
CA GLU A 18 -3.09 -11.27 44.82
C GLU A 18 -1.65 -10.79 44.74
N ILE A 19 -1.39 -9.48 44.90
CA ILE A 19 -0.03 -8.91 44.94
C ILE A 19 0.82 -9.41 46.11
N LYS A 20 0.19 -9.95 47.16
CA LYS A 20 0.91 -10.54 48.32
C LYS A 20 1.59 -11.89 48.06
N ARG A 21 1.34 -12.52 46.90
CA ARG A 21 2.04 -13.74 46.50
C ARG A 21 3.29 -13.35 45.70
N PRO A 22 4.52 -13.73 46.12
CA PRO A 22 5.76 -13.34 45.45
C PRO A 22 5.80 -13.76 43.96
N GLU A 23 5.10 -14.83 43.60
CA GLU A 23 5.00 -15.31 42.21
C GLU A 23 4.23 -14.35 41.30
N GLN A 24 3.20 -13.70 41.84
CA GLN A 24 2.38 -12.74 41.06
C GLN A 24 3.09 -11.39 40.94
N ALA A 25 3.81 -10.97 41.99
CA ALA A 25 4.64 -9.80 41.94
C ALA A 25 5.77 -9.94 40.87
N LEU A 26 6.36 -11.12 40.75
CA LEU A 26 7.35 -11.43 39.73
C LEU A 26 6.75 -11.40 38.32
N LYS A 27 5.56 -11.97 38.11
CA LYS A 27 4.85 -11.90 36.82
C LYS A 27 4.55 -10.45 36.41
N LEU A 28 4.07 -9.63 37.34
CA LEU A 28 3.80 -8.22 37.11
C LEU A 28 5.07 -7.45 36.74
N PHE A 29 6.16 -7.71 37.44
CA PHE A 29 7.46 -7.11 37.17
C PHE A 29 7.99 -7.47 35.77
N ILE A 30 7.92 -8.76 35.39
CA ILE A 30 8.33 -9.22 34.06
C ILE A 30 7.49 -8.53 32.98
N ARG A 31 6.17 -8.41 33.16
CA ARG A 31 5.27 -7.73 32.22
C ARG A 31 5.61 -6.25 32.10
N PHE A 32 5.88 -5.58 33.21
CA PHE A 32 6.29 -4.19 33.20
C PHE A 32 7.59 -3.99 32.44
N VAL A 33 8.60 -4.86 32.65
CA VAL A 33 9.87 -4.83 31.93
C VAL A 33 9.65 -5.09 30.44
N LEU A 34 8.80 -6.04 30.06
CA LEU A 34 8.45 -6.32 28.66
C LEU A 34 7.75 -5.12 28.01
N ALA A 35 6.79 -4.50 28.70
CA ALA A 35 6.12 -3.31 28.19
C ALA A 35 7.09 -2.14 28.01
N LYS A 36 7.97 -1.91 29.00
CA LYS A 36 9.02 -0.89 28.88
C LYS A 36 9.95 -1.18 27.70
N ALA A 37 10.38 -2.41 27.52
CA ALA A 37 11.19 -2.84 26.40
C ALA A 37 10.45 -2.65 25.07
N ALA A 38 9.19 -3.05 24.99
CA ALA A 38 8.36 -2.89 23.80
C ALA A 38 8.15 -1.40 23.40
N VAL A 39 7.99 -0.52 24.37
CA VAL A 39 7.86 0.92 24.09
C VAL A 39 9.21 1.54 23.71
N THR A 40 10.30 1.15 24.38
CA THR A 40 11.64 1.71 24.13
C THR A 40 12.20 1.27 22.77
N TRP A 41 12.06 -0.02 22.44
CA TRP A 41 12.57 -0.60 21.20
C TRP A 41 11.50 -0.77 20.12
N GLY A 42 10.29 -0.33 20.39
CA GLY A 42 9.15 -0.50 19.46
C GLY A 42 9.37 0.21 18.14
N LEU A 43 9.94 1.42 18.16
CA LEU A 43 10.30 2.14 16.95
C LEU A 43 11.41 1.43 16.16
N ASP A 44 12.43 0.91 16.84
CA ASP A 44 13.50 0.16 16.19
C ASP A 44 12.98 -1.12 15.54
N LEU A 45 12.04 -1.81 16.20
CA LEU A 45 11.35 -2.98 15.64
C LEU A 45 10.55 -2.60 14.37
N MET A 46 9.82 -1.50 14.42
CA MET A 46 9.04 -1.03 13.28
C MET A 46 9.96 -0.63 12.12
N MET A 47 11.08 0.05 12.39
CA MET A 47 12.08 0.39 11.36
C MET A 47 12.75 -0.85 10.78
N ALA A 48 13.05 -1.87 11.60
CA ALA A 48 13.58 -3.14 11.12
C ALA A 48 12.59 -3.84 10.17
N MET A 49 11.30 -3.90 10.51
CA MET A 49 10.26 -4.46 9.65
C MET A 49 10.18 -3.70 8.32
N PHE A 50 10.22 -2.37 8.36
CA PHE A 50 10.23 -1.55 7.16
C PHE A 50 11.45 -1.81 6.28
N THR A 51 12.64 -1.93 6.86
CA THR A 51 13.89 -2.24 6.15
C THR A 51 13.84 -3.61 5.47
N ILE A 52 13.27 -4.62 6.13
CA ILE A 52 13.08 -5.96 5.55
C ILE A 52 12.20 -5.86 4.30
N VAL A 53 11.07 -5.15 4.39
CA VAL A 53 10.17 -4.98 3.24
C VAL A 53 10.83 -4.18 2.11
N GLN A 54 11.60 -3.15 2.42
CA GLN A 54 12.39 -2.44 1.41
C GLN A 54 13.41 -3.36 0.72
N GLY A 55 14.05 -4.25 1.47
CA GLY A 55 14.95 -5.28 0.91
C GLY A 55 14.22 -6.23 -0.05
N ILE A 56 12.99 -6.63 0.27
CA ILE A 56 12.15 -7.44 -0.63
C ILE A 56 11.82 -6.66 -1.89
N ILE A 57 11.38 -5.40 -1.77
CA ILE A 57 11.08 -4.51 -2.89
C ILE A 57 12.27 -4.37 -3.82
N SER A 58 13.46 -4.08 -3.27
CA SER A 58 14.70 -3.94 -4.03
C SER A 58 15.04 -5.20 -4.83
N LYS A 59 14.86 -6.38 -4.22
CA LYS A 59 15.09 -7.67 -4.90
C LYS A 59 14.09 -7.90 -6.02
N ILE A 60 12.81 -7.60 -5.81
CA ILE A 60 11.76 -7.71 -6.83
C ILE A 60 12.10 -6.78 -8.00
N MET A 61 12.48 -5.54 -7.76
CA MET A 61 12.84 -4.60 -8.80
C MET A 61 14.10 -5.01 -9.57
N ALA A 62 15.12 -5.53 -8.88
CA ALA A 62 16.35 -6.02 -9.50
C ALA A 62 16.10 -7.26 -10.38
N SER A 63 15.23 -8.18 -9.94
CA SER A 63 14.90 -9.39 -10.71
C SER A 63 13.99 -9.14 -11.91
N SER A 64 13.19 -8.07 -11.86
CA SER A 64 12.21 -7.74 -12.91
C SER A 64 12.80 -6.94 -14.07
N GLY A 65 14.04 -6.45 -13.95
CA GLY A 65 14.68 -5.64 -15.01
C GLY A 65 14.03 -4.28 -15.27
N ILE A 66 13.08 -3.86 -14.44
CA ILE A 66 12.31 -2.58 -14.61
C ILE A 66 13.19 -1.33 -14.48
N GLY A 67 14.45 -1.45 -14.03
CA GLY A 67 15.41 -0.36 -13.99
C GLY A 67 15.90 0.13 -15.35
N GLY A 68 15.56 -0.55 -16.44
CA GLY A 68 15.94 -0.22 -17.82
C GLY A 68 14.72 0.13 -18.67
N ARG A 69 14.54 1.40 -18.94
CA ARG A 69 13.79 1.98 -20.06
C ARG A 69 12.48 1.26 -20.48
N SER A 70 11.45 1.31 -19.67
CA SER A 70 10.09 1.09 -20.14
C SER A 70 9.45 2.42 -20.54
N GLY A 71 9.99 3.08 -21.55
CA GLY A 71 9.29 4.18 -22.21
C GLY A 71 8.23 3.58 -23.13
N ILE A 72 7.01 4.04 -23.02
CA ILE A 72 5.98 3.78 -24.02
C ILE A 72 6.38 4.60 -25.25
N TYR A 73 6.86 3.92 -26.30
CA TYR A 73 7.21 4.57 -27.57
C TYR A 73 6.06 4.41 -28.54
N LEU A 74 5.68 5.50 -29.20
CA LEU A 74 4.75 5.41 -30.33
C LEU A 74 5.38 4.54 -31.44
N PRO A 75 4.62 3.60 -32.01
CA PRO A 75 5.08 2.88 -33.20
C PRO A 75 5.40 3.85 -34.34
N GLY A 76 6.54 3.63 -35.00
CA GLY A 76 7.01 4.53 -36.07
C GLY A 76 6.03 4.65 -37.25
N GLU A 77 5.19 3.65 -37.48
CA GLU A 77 4.13 3.69 -38.49
C GLU A 77 3.01 4.68 -38.11
N MET A 78 2.65 4.78 -36.81
CA MET A 78 1.68 5.75 -36.34
C MET A 78 2.20 7.20 -36.52
N ILE A 79 3.49 7.42 -36.28
CA ILE A 79 4.11 8.75 -36.46
C ILE A 79 3.94 9.18 -37.90
N LYS A 80 4.26 8.31 -38.87
CA LYS A 80 4.09 8.59 -40.29
C LYS A 80 2.63 8.87 -40.68
N THR A 81 1.70 8.06 -40.16
CA THR A 81 0.27 8.24 -40.43
C THR A 81 -0.26 9.57 -39.87
N ILE A 82 0.31 10.04 -38.74
CA ILE A 82 -0.06 11.33 -38.14
C ILE A 82 0.57 12.49 -38.94
N GLU A 83 1.80 12.33 -39.41
CA GLU A 83 2.49 13.36 -40.24
C GLU A 83 1.81 13.56 -41.60
N ASP A 84 1.27 12.49 -42.18
CA ASP A 84 0.55 12.53 -43.46
C ASP A 84 -0.89 13.06 -43.36
N CYS A 85 -1.40 13.33 -42.14
CA CYS A 85 -2.78 13.84 -41.94
C CYS A 85 -2.94 15.30 -42.44
N GLY A 86 -4.01 15.53 -43.20
CA GLY A 86 -4.40 16.88 -43.62
C GLY A 86 -4.92 17.74 -42.46
N PHE A 87 -4.94 19.05 -42.65
CA PHE A 87 -5.37 20.02 -41.63
C PHE A 87 -6.75 19.73 -41.04
N TRP A 88 -7.72 19.34 -41.85
CA TRP A 88 -9.08 19.01 -41.38
C TRP A 88 -9.17 17.69 -40.56
N GLU A 89 -8.29 16.75 -40.84
CA GLU A 89 -8.20 15.48 -40.09
C GLU A 89 -7.43 15.66 -38.77
N SER A 90 -6.63 16.68 -38.65
CA SER A 90 -5.86 17.00 -37.44
C SER A 90 -6.74 17.50 -36.28
N ILE A 91 -7.89 18.15 -36.56
CA ILE A 91 -8.76 18.70 -35.52
C ILE A 91 -9.36 17.62 -34.63
N PRO A 92 -10.03 16.56 -35.16
CA PRO A 92 -10.56 15.47 -34.32
C PRO A 92 -9.43 14.67 -33.66
N LEU A 93 -8.28 14.52 -34.31
CA LEU A 93 -7.10 13.87 -33.74
C LEU A 93 -6.59 14.61 -32.49
N TRP A 94 -6.51 15.94 -32.58
CA TRP A 94 -6.14 16.78 -31.44
C TRP A 94 -7.12 16.65 -30.28
N ALA A 95 -8.44 16.61 -30.55
CA ALA A 95 -9.45 16.43 -29.51
C ALA A 95 -9.30 15.07 -28.80
N VAL A 96 -9.07 13.98 -29.53
CA VAL A 96 -8.88 12.63 -28.98
C VAL A 96 -7.62 12.59 -28.10
N THR A 97 -6.50 13.15 -28.56
CA THR A 97 -5.25 13.16 -27.79
C THR A 97 -5.37 14.02 -26.54
N LEU A 98 -6.10 15.13 -26.58
CA LEU A 98 -6.34 16.00 -25.44
C LEU A 98 -7.17 15.27 -24.36
N ILE A 99 -8.26 14.61 -24.73
CA ILE A 99 -9.10 13.83 -23.81
C ILE A 99 -8.28 12.68 -23.23
N GLY A 100 -7.55 11.94 -24.06
CA GLY A 100 -6.71 10.82 -23.62
C GLY A 100 -5.61 11.25 -22.64
N SER A 101 -4.91 12.34 -22.95
CA SER A 101 -3.87 12.88 -22.08
C SER A 101 -4.41 13.33 -20.72
N LEU A 102 -5.60 13.95 -20.70
CA LEU A 102 -6.27 14.36 -19.47
C LEU A 102 -6.65 13.16 -18.61
N LEU A 103 -7.18 12.10 -19.21
CA LEU A 103 -7.51 10.85 -18.49
C LEU A 103 -6.25 10.20 -17.91
N ILE A 104 -5.18 10.09 -18.70
CA ILE A 104 -3.90 9.52 -18.24
C ILE A 104 -3.34 10.37 -17.10
N TRP A 105 -3.42 11.69 -17.17
CA TRP A 105 -2.95 12.58 -16.11
C TRP A 105 -3.72 12.38 -14.81
N VAL A 106 -5.05 12.29 -14.88
CA VAL A 106 -5.90 12.03 -13.69
C VAL A 106 -5.60 10.66 -13.09
N LEU A 107 -5.47 9.61 -13.89
CA LEU A 107 -5.14 8.26 -13.41
C LEU A 107 -3.76 8.20 -12.74
N SER A 108 -2.76 8.86 -13.33
CA SER A 108 -1.42 8.99 -12.76
C SER A 108 -1.46 9.71 -11.42
N PHE A 109 -2.24 10.78 -11.31
CA PHE A 109 -2.41 11.53 -10.07
C PHE A 109 -3.05 10.69 -8.97
N ILE A 110 -4.09 9.90 -9.31
CA ILE A 110 -4.72 8.96 -8.36
C ILE A 110 -3.71 7.93 -7.86
N LEU A 111 -2.86 7.40 -8.74
CA LEU A 111 -1.84 6.42 -8.39
C LEU A 111 -0.80 7.01 -7.44
N ILE A 112 -0.31 8.22 -7.73
CA ILE A 112 0.61 8.96 -6.88
C ILE A 112 0.00 9.19 -5.50
N LEU A 113 -1.25 9.69 -5.42
CA LEU A 113 -1.95 9.91 -4.15
C LEU A 113 -2.10 8.63 -3.34
N THR A 114 -2.36 7.50 -3.99
CA THR A 114 -2.48 6.20 -3.30
C THR A 114 -1.15 5.79 -2.66
N VAL A 115 -0.04 5.95 -3.38
CA VAL A 115 1.30 5.63 -2.84
C VAL A 115 1.69 6.58 -1.70
N TYR A 116 1.48 7.89 -1.86
CA TYR A 116 1.74 8.86 -0.79
C TYR A 116 0.83 8.63 0.42
N GLY A 117 -0.45 8.34 0.22
CA GLY A 117 -1.40 8.02 1.29
C GLY A 117 -0.91 6.86 2.17
N ARG A 118 -0.25 5.86 1.59
CA ARG A 118 0.39 4.78 2.34
C ARG A 118 1.55 5.29 3.21
N MET A 119 2.38 6.19 2.69
CA MET A 119 3.47 6.77 3.49
C MET A 119 2.92 7.53 4.70
N PHE A 120 1.83 8.29 4.53
CA PHE A 120 1.15 8.94 5.65
C PHE A 120 0.59 7.94 6.68
N LYS A 121 -0.02 6.82 6.22
CA LYS A 121 -0.44 5.74 7.12
C LYS A 121 0.73 5.23 7.97
N LEU A 122 1.90 4.98 7.37
CA LEU A 122 3.10 4.52 8.09
C LEU A 122 3.54 5.51 9.16
N PHE A 123 3.58 6.81 8.84
CA PHE A 123 3.94 7.85 9.82
C PHE A 123 2.92 7.92 10.96
N MET A 124 1.62 7.80 10.67
CA MET A 124 0.59 7.77 11.71
C MET A 124 0.74 6.55 12.62
N TYR A 125 1.00 5.35 12.07
CA TYR A 125 1.28 4.17 12.88
C TYR A 125 2.52 4.36 13.76
N ALA A 126 3.59 4.93 13.24
CA ALA A 126 4.81 5.20 14.00
C ALA A 126 4.56 6.21 15.14
N ALA A 127 3.78 7.26 14.90
CA ALA A 127 3.45 8.27 15.90
C ALA A 127 2.60 7.71 17.05
N ILE A 128 1.64 6.81 16.76
CA ILE A 128 0.71 6.24 17.74
C ILE A 128 1.31 4.99 18.42
N ALA A 129 2.38 4.43 17.88
CA ALA A 129 2.97 3.16 18.32
C ALA A 129 3.14 2.98 19.85
N PRO A 130 3.58 3.99 20.64
CA PRO A 130 3.78 3.82 22.07
C PRO A 130 2.52 3.39 22.84
N ILE A 131 1.33 3.84 22.37
CA ILE A 131 0.05 3.55 23.05
C ILE A 131 -0.31 2.05 22.93
N PRO A 132 -0.46 1.45 21.74
CA PRO A 132 -0.78 0.02 21.64
C PRO A 132 0.38 -0.88 22.08
N LEU A 133 1.64 -0.44 22.00
CA LEU A 133 2.77 -1.22 22.50
C LEU A 133 2.78 -1.31 24.03
N SER A 134 2.31 -0.27 24.74
CA SER A 134 2.17 -0.33 26.21
C SER A 134 1.15 -1.37 26.66
N SER A 135 0.20 -1.77 25.80
CA SER A 135 -0.82 -2.79 26.12
C SER A 135 -0.25 -4.19 26.36
N PHE A 136 1.01 -4.45 25.99
CA PHE A 136 1.70 -5.70 26.32
C PHE A 136 1.90 -5.90 27.83
N ALA A 137 1.75 -4.85 28.67
CA ALA A 137 1.78 -4.95 30.11
C ALA A 137 0.56 -5.74 30.68
N GLY A 138 -0.58 -5.64 30.03
CA GLY A 138 -1.82 -6.26 30.49
C GLY A 138 -2.04 -7.66 29.92
N GLU A 139 -2.62 -8.56 30.73
CA GLU A 139 -2.89 -9.95 30.32
C GLU A 139 -3.97 -10.01 29.25
N GLU A 140 -5.04 -9.23 29.40
CA GLU A 140 -6.18 -9.17 28.48
C GLU A 140 -5.92 -8.20 27.30
N THR A 141 -5.14 -7.15 27.53
CA THR A 141 -4.87 -6.09 26.55
C THR A 141 -3.72 -6.42 25.60
N GLY A 142 -2.92 -7.44 25.88
CA GLY A 142 -1.78 -7.85 25.02
C GLY A 142 -2.16 -8.17 23.57
N ASN A 143 -3.42 -8.54 23.33
CA ASN A 143 -3.94 -8.76 21.98
C ASN A 143 -4.01 -7.47 21.14
N ILE A 144 -4.18 -6.30 21.78
CA ILE A 144 -4.20 -5.00 21.10
C ILE A 144 -2.83 -4.71 20.49
N GLY A 145 -1.75 -4.91 21.26
CA GLY A 145 -0.38 -4.73 20.76
C GLY A 145 -0.04 -5.68 19.60
N LYS A 146 -0.48 -6.95 19.68
CA LYS A 146 -0.30 -7.93 18.59
C LYS A 146 -1.07 -7.52 17.32
N SER A 147 -2.32 -7.09 17.47
CA SER A 147 -3.14 -6.62 16.36
C SER A 147 -2.53 -5.38 15.70
N PHE A 148 -2.02 -4.45 16.51
CA PHE A 148 -1.31 -3.27 16.03
C PHE A 148 -0.08 -3.62 15.19
N LEU A 149 0.78 -4.55 15.67
CA LEU A 149 1.96 -4.99 14.93
C LEU A 149 1.58 -5.68 13.63
N LYS A 150 0.51 -6.49 13.62
CA LYS A 150 -0.02 -7.10 12.39
C LYS A 150 -0.48 -6.03 11.39
N SER A 151 -1.23 -5.03 11.87
CA SER A 151 -1.71 -3.93 11.02
C SER A 151 -0.56 -3.12 10.44
N PHE A 152 0.46 -2.82 11.24
CA PHE A 152 1.67 -2.14 10.75
C PHE A 152 2.41 -2.96 9.70
N ALA A 153 2.63 -4.26 9.96
CA ALA A 153 3.22 -5.17 8.98
C ALA A 153 2.41 -5.21 7.68
N GLY A 154 1.07 -5.16 7.79
CA GLY A 154 0.16 -5.05 6.65
C GLY A 154 0.45 -3.85 5.78
N VAL A 155 0.52 -2.67 6.38
CA VAL A 155 0.81 -1.42 5.64
C VAL A 155 2.21 -1.46 5.01
N CYS A 156 3.19 -2.09 5.65
CA CYS A 156 4.51 -2.30 5.06
C CYS A 156 4.44 -3.23 3.84
N LEU A 157 3.74 -4.37 3.95
CA LEU A 157 3.60 -5.36 2.87
C LEU A 157 2.78 -4.83 1.69
N GLU A 158 1.81 -3.95 1.93
CA GLU A 158 1.05 -3.26 0.87
C GLU A 158 1.99 -2.65 -0.18
N GLY A 159 3.14 -2.10 0.25
CA GLY A 159 4.14 -1.57 -0.66
C GLY A 159 4.80 -2.60 -1.56
N ALA A 160 5.06 -3.78 -1.05
CA ALA A 160 5.61 -4.85 -1.86
C ALA A 160 4.60 -5.32 -2.92
N ILE A 161 3.31 -5.36 -2.56
CA ILE A 161 2.24 -5.73 -3.50
C ILE A 161 2.06 -4.66 -4.58
N ILE A 162 2.15 -3.37 -4.22
CA ILE A 162 2.09 -2.28 -5.21
C ILE A 162 3.24 -2.40 -6.22
N VAL A 163 4.47 -2.66 -5.74
CA VAL A 163 5.62 -2.86 -6.63
C VAL A 163 5.42 -4.08 -7.51
N LEU A 164 4.92 -5.17 -6.95
CA LEU A 164 4.61 -6.38 -7.72
C LEU A 164 3.56 -6.09 -8.80
N ALA A 165 2.51 -5.33 -8.48
CA ALA A 165 1.50 -4.90 -9.44
C ALA A 165 2.12 -4.06 -10.59
N CYS A 166 3.05 -3.15 -10.27
CA CYS A 166 3.79 -2.40 -11.28
C CYS A 166 4.67 -3.29 -12.17
N VAL A 167 5.31 -4.32 -11.58
CA VAL A 167 6.08 -5.32 -12.35
C VAL A 167 5.19 -6.07 -13.33
N ILE A 168 4.08 -6.61 -12.84
CA ILE A 168 3.11 -7.33 -13.67
C ILE A 168 2.59 -6.40 -14.77
N TYR A 169 2.21 -5.18 -14.42
CA TYR A 169 1.76 -4.18 -15.40
C TYR A 169 2.82 -3.92 -16.48
N SER A 170 4.09 -3.77 -16.12
CA SER A 170 5.15 -3.52 -17.10
C SER A 170 5.33 -4.65 -18.10
N LEU A 171 5.09 -5.90 -17.68
CA LEU A 171 5.12 -7.07 -18.57
C LEU A 171 3.95 -7.05 -19.57
N PHE A 172 2.75 -6.68 -19.11
CA PHE A 172 1.59 -6.55 -20.00
C PHE A 172 1.69 -5.33 -20.93
N ALA A 173 2.17 -4.19 -20.42
CA ALA A 173 2.32 -2.96 -21.20
C ALA A 173 3.49 -3.00 -22.20
N SER A 174 4.38 -3.99 -22.10
CA SER A 174 5.50 -4.14 -23.04
C SER A 174 5.07 -4.68 -24.41
N ALA A 175 3.88 -5.24 -24.54
CA ALA A 175 3.33 -5.63 -25.84
C ALA A 175 2.79 -4.34 -26.52
N PRO A 176 3.33 -3.95 -27.70
CA PRO A 176 2.77 -2.82 -28.42
C PRO A 176 1.31 -3.10 -28.77
N PRO A 177 0.43 -2.09 -28.60
CA PRO A 177 -0.96 -2.22 -29.01
C PRO A 177 -1.07 -2.68 -30.45
N SER A 178 -1.93 -3.64 -30.73
CA SER A 178 -2.17 -4.13 -32.10
C SER A 178 -2.94 -3.05 -32.89
N VAL A 179 -2.20 -2.23 -33.59
CA VAL A 179 -2.79 -1.22 -34.47
C VAL A 179 -3.14 -1.89 -35.81
N SER A 180 -4.40 -1.88 -36.19
CA SER A 180 -4.85 -2.38 -37.49
C SER A 180 -4.31 -1.48 -38.61
N THR A 181 -3.33 -1.99 -39.36
CA THR A 181 -2.81 -1.36 -40.57
C THR A 181 -3.95 -1.27 -41.60
N GLY A 182 -4.45 -0.05 -41.84
CA GLY A 182 -5.53 0.20 -42.80
C GLY A 182 -6.71 0.99 -42.25
N ALA A 183 -6.75 1.24 -40.93
CA ALA A 183 -7.75 2.14 -40.35
C ALA A 183 -7.33 3.61 -40.49
N SER A 184 -8.31 4.54 -40.42
CA SER A 184 -8.03 5.98 -40.43
C SER A 184 -7.12 6.36 -39.23
N ALA A 185 -6.31 7.39 -39.39
CA ALA A 185 -5.40 7.89 -38.34
C ALA A 185 -6.11 8.12 -37.00
N ILE A 186 -7.33 8.66 -37.05
CA ILE A 186 -8.17 8.92 -35.88
C ILE A 186 -8.50 7.61 -35.15
N THR A 187 -8.88 6.57 -35.88
CA THR A 187 -9.24 5.26 -35.29
C THR A 187 -8.00 4.60 -34.68
N GLN A 188 -6.86 4.69 -35.32
CA GLN A 188 -5.61 4.13 -34.79
C GLN A 188 -5.22 4.80 -33.48
N VAL A 189 -5.23 6.12 -33.43
CA VAL A 189 -4.90 6.89 -32.21
C VAL A 189 -5.91 6.65 -31.11
N TRP A 190 -7.21 6.59 -31.45
CA TRP A 190 -8.27 6.29 -30.48
C TRP A 190 -8.09 4.91 -29.84
N THR A 191 -7.80 3.90 -30.65
CA THR A 191 -7.55 2.53 -30.14
C THR A 191 -6.30 2.49 -29.26
N TYR A 192 -5.21 3.13 -29.67
CA TYR A 192 -3.98 3.18 -28.92
C TYR A 192 -4.14 3.89 -27.57
N VAL A 193 -4.77 5.08 -27.56
CA VAL A 193 -5.05 5.83 -26.33
C VAL A 193 -6.00 5.05 -25.42
N GLY A 194 -7.02 4.42 -26.00
CA GLY A 194 -8.00 3.59 -25.27
C GLY A 194 -7.32 2.41 -24.55
N GLU A 195 -6.39 1.74 -25.22
CA GLU A 195 -5.65 0.63 -24.65
C GLU A 195 -4.70 1.07 -23.52
N ILE A 196 -4.01 2.19 -23.68
CA ILE A 196 -3.19 2.78 -22.61
C ILE A 196 -4.05 3.14 -21.40
N VAL A 197 -5.17 3.84 -21.62
CA VAL A 197 -6.08 4.23 -20.54
C VAL A 197 -6.66 3.00 -19.83
N PHE A 198 -7.05 1.97 -20.59
CA PHE A 198 -7.53 0.71 -20.02
C PHE A 198 -6.48 0.02 -19.14
N ASN A 199 -5.25 -0.10 -19.65
CA ASN A 199 -4.15 -0.68 -18.91
C ASN A 199 -3.83 0.10 -17.63
N MET A 200 -3.85 1.44 -17.67
CA MET A 200 -3.68 2.28 -16.50
C MET A 200 -4.84 2.14 -15.49
N LEU A 201 -6.08 1.99 -15.96
CA LEU A 201 -7.23 1.72 -15.09
C LEU A 201 -7.05 0.39 -14.34
N VAL A 202 -6.60 -0.65 -15.02
CA VAL A 202 -6.31 -1.96 -14.40
C VAL A 202 -5.21 -1.81 -13.34
N LEU A 203 -4.14 -1.07 -13.64
CA LEU A 203 -3.07 -0.81 -12.68
C LEU A 203 -3.59 -0.08 -11.44
N VAL A 204 -4.30 1.04 -11.63
CA VAL A 204 -4.88 1.82 -10.53
C VAL A 204 -5.85 0.98 -9.71
N GLY A 205 -6.68 0.16 -10.35
CA GLY A 205 -7.58 -0.78 -9.69
C GLY A 205 -6.82 -1.79 -8.83
N THR A 206 -5.79 -2.42 -9.38
CA THR A 206 -4.95 -3.41 -8.67
C THR A 206 -4.23 -2.77 -7.48
N VAL A 207 -3.69 -1.57 -7.66
CA VAL A 207 -3.03 -0.83 -6.56
C VAL A 207 -4.01 -0.46 -5.45
N LYS A 208 -5.25 -0.08 -5.77
CA LYS A 208 -6.28 0.18 -4.75
C LYS A 208 -6.76 -1.07 -4.02
N LEU A 209 -6.76 -2.21 -4.69
CA LEU A 209 -7.12 -3.49 -4.08
C LEU A 209 -6.03 -4.07 -3.19
N SER A 210 -4.79 -3.59 -3.27
CA SER A 210 -3.65 -4.08 -2.50
C SER A 210 -3.90 -4.07 -0.98
N ASP A 211 -4.54 -3.02 -0.46
CA ASP A 211 -4.91 -2.88 0.96
C ASP A 211 -5.87 -4.02 1.40
N GLN A 212 -6.88 -4.33 0.60
CA GLN A 212 -7.83 -5.42 0.89
C GLN A 212 -7.18 -6.80 0.81
N VAL A 213 -6.26 -7.00 -0.12
CA VAL A 213 -5.53 -8.26 -0.26
C VAL A 213 -4.67 -8.52 0.98
N VAL A 214 -3.91 -7.51 1.41
CA VAL A 214 -3.07 -7.61 2.60
C VAL A 214 -3.90 -7.83 3.86
N SER A 215 -5.00 -7.08 4.05
CA SER A 215 -5.88 -7.23 5.21
C SER A 215 -6.45 -8.65 5.30
N LYS A 216 -6.90 -9.21 4.18
CA LYS A 216 -7.39 -10.60 4.13
C LYS A 216 -6.30 -11.63 4.39
N MET A 217 -5.08 -11.42 3.89
CA MET A 217 -3.95 -12.33 4.12
C MET A 217 -3.50 -12.36 5.58
N LEU A 218 -3.54 -11.23 6.26
CA LEU A 218 -3.14 -11.11 7.66
C LEU A 218 -4.27 -11.40 8.65
N GLY A 219 -5.50 -11.56 8.18
CA GLY A 219 -6.67 -11.79 9.03
C GLY A 219 -6.99 -10.59 9.92
N ILE A 220 -6.95 -9.39 9.35
CA ILE A 220 -7.24 -8.11 9.98
C ILE A 220 -8.52 -7.53 9.38
#